data_5a8a79daa598791b09012cf798d2ccd0
#
_entry.id   5a8a79daa598791b09012cf798d2ccd0
#
_cell.length_a   1.000
_cell.length_b   1.000
_cell.length_c   1.000
_cell.angle_alpha   90.00
_cell.angle_beta   90.00
_cell.angle_gamma   90.00
#
_symmetry.space_group_name_H-M   'P 1'
#
loop_
_entity.id
_entity.type
_entity.pdbx_description
1 polymer ?
#
loop_
_entity_poly.entity_id
_entity_poly.type
_entity_poly.pdbx_seq_one_letter_code
_entity_poly.pdbx_strand_id
1 'polypeptide(L)'
;MTQLLRKVWGSVLARGAATDTPPGSPRRRAAPPPFVEFGSLGALDAVPIDVLAQILRLLGPADAARSSAVCRTWRLLASDNGLWAFFLSLGPDPWDLVVFAETHLAGPALHHELYCDSSPQLSFKQIYSRRAVVPGSIIVDGGSGYCKYGWSKYAAPSGRCSTFLEFGNIESPMYARLRHFFCTVCIRMQVKPSTQPIIVVLPLSHPDDTESARASRKQYKETLYSVLFDMNVPAVCAVDQAVLALYAAKRTSGIVVNIGFNTTSIVPIFQGRVMHEIGVETVGQGALKLTGFLRELMQIRNIYFETLYTVRTIKEKLCYVAADYEEELHKDTQASCEVDGEGWFTLSEERFKTAEILFQPQIGGGRGMGLHKAVSLCMDHCYGSEMFGDDSWYKTIVLAGGSSCLPGLSERLKNELCKLLPAHISEGIKVLPPPFGTDSAWFGAKMISNVRTHHMPPLIIGSCDQFVATPSSFRVSWLLKFEFKYFYEK
;
A
#
# COMPACT_ATOMS: atom_id res chain seq x y z
N MET A 1 -16.49 15.77 12.65
CA MET A 1 -16.97 14.45 12.16
C MET A 1 -18.27 14.51 11.36
N THR A 2 -19.29 15.25 11.81
CA THR A 2 -20.61 15.39 11.14
C THR A 2 -20.59 16.07 9.77
N GLN A 3 -19.68 17.01 9.51
CA GLN A 3 -19.59 17.70 8.20
C GLN A 3 -18.92 16.85 7.10
N LEU A 4 -17.97 15.98 7.46
CA LEU A 4 -17.32 15.08 6.52
C LEU A 4 -18.27 13.97 6.06
N LEU A 5 -19.08 13.44 6.96
CA LEU A 5 -20.12 12.45 6.63
C LEU A 5 -21.19 13.03 5.70
N ARG A 6 -21.60 14.29 5.89
CA ARG A 6 -22.54 14.98 4.97
C ARG A 6 -21.95 15.23 3.58
N LYS A 7 -20.65 15.51 3.46
CA LYS A 7 -19.99 15.69 2.15
C LYS A 7 -19.85 14.38 1.38
N VAL A 8 -19.56 13.27 2.06
CA VAL A 8 -19.47 11.95 1.43
C VAL A 8 -20.87 11.47 1.00
N TRP A 9 -21.90 11.71 1.80
CA TRP A 9 -23.29 11.41 1.40
C TRP A 9 -23.77 12.24 0.21
N GLY A 10 -23.43 13.52 0.15
CA GLY A 10 -23.75 14.39 -0.99
C GLY A 10 -23.03 13.97 -2.28
N SER A 11 -21.79 13.49 -2.22
CA SER A 11 -21.03 13.10 -3.41
C SER A 11 -21.39 11.71 -3.95
N VAL A 12 -21.89 10.80 -3.12
CA VAL A 12 -22.36 9.48 -3.53
C VAL A 12 -23.76 9.60 -4.21
N LEU A 13 -24.60 10.52 -3.74
CA LEU A 13 -25.92 10.79 -4.34
C LEU A 13 -25.84 11.71 -5.57
N ALA A 14 -24.83 12.57 -5.72
CA ALA A 14 -24.73 13.57 -6.80
C ALA A 14 -24.08 13.05 -8.09
N ARG A 15 -23.46 11.86 -8.11
CA ARG A 15 -22.89 11.28 -9.34
C ARG A 15 -23.87 10.56 -10.26
N GLY A 16 -25.19 10.63 -9.95
CA GLY A 16 -26.27 10.04 -10.76
C GLY A 16 -26.97 11.00 -11.72
N ALA A 17 -26.51 12.24 -11.91
CA ALA A 17 -27.19 13.20 -12.75
C ALA A 17 -26.25 14.14 -13.50
N ALA A 18 -25.71 13.69 -14.62
CA ALA A 18 -25.34 14.53 -15.76
C ALA A 18 -25.00 13.65 -16.98
N THR A 19 -25.99 13.33 -17.78
CA THR A 19 -25.83 13.11 -19.23
C THR A 19 -26.90 13.86 -19.93
N ASP A 20 -26.50 14.86 -20.70
CA ASP A 20 -27.34 15.59 -21.63
C ASP A 20 -27.85 14.65 -22.70
N THR A 21 -29.19 14.56 -22.82
CA THR A 21 -29.89 13.99 -23.98
C THR A 21 -30.92 15.00 -24.51
N PRO A 22 -31.08 15.10 -25.84
CA PRO A 22 -31.92 16.11 -26.47
C PRO A 22 -33.41 15.91 -26.23
N PRO A 23 -34.25 16.96 -26.38
CA PRO A 23 -35.66 16.95 -26.01
C PRO A 23 -36.52 16.22 -27.03
N GLY A 24 -37.27 15.21 -26.60
CA GLY A 24 -38.30 14.62 -27.45
C GLY A 24 -38.73 13.18 -27.12
N SER A 25 -39.27 12.92 -25.92
CA SER A 25 -40.29 11.89 -25.73
C SER A 25 -40.90 12.02 -24.33
N PRO A 26 -42.21 11.68 -24.13
CA PRO A 26 -42.86 11.86 -22.83
C PRO A 26 -42.34 10.85 -21.81
N ARG A 27 -41.63 11.37 -20.80
CA ARG A 27 -41.17 10.58 -19.65
C ARG A 27 -42.38 9.98 -18.92
N ARG A 28 -42.53 8.67 -18.95
CA ARG A 28 -43.32 7.94 -17.94
C ARG A 28 -42.73 8.30 -16.56
N ARG A 29 -43.53 8.94 -15.70
CA ARG A 29 -43.22 9.14 -14.30
C ARG A 29 -42.92 7.75 -13.72
N ALA A 30 -41.69 7.55 -13.24
CA ALA A 30 -41.35 6.40 -12.42
C ALA A 30 -42.32 6.39 -11.21
N ALA A 31 -42.93 5.25 -10.95
CA ALA A 31 -43.74 5.06 -9.76
C ALA A 31 -42.88 5.34 -8.52
N PRO A 32 -43.40 6.03 -7.48
CA PRO A 32 -42.68 6.19 -6.23
C PRO A 32 -42.29 4.79 -5.70
N PRO A 33 -41.12 4.63 -5.07
CA PRO A 33 -40.72 3.33 -4.50
C PRO A 33 -41.82 2.86 -3.55
N PRO A 34 -42.14 1.55 -3.51
CA PRO A 34 -43.18 1.01 -2.68
C PRO A 34 -42.96 1.44 -1.24
N PHE A 35 -43.97 2.03 -0.62
CA PHE A 35 -44.00 2.36 0.81
C PHE A 35 -43.74 1.05 1.57
N VAL A 36 -42.60 0.91 2.22
CA VAL A 36 -42.30 -0.20 3.12
C VAL A 36 -43.14 0.06 4.37
N GLU A 37 -44.26 -0.64 4.53
CA GLU A 37 -45.02 -0.64 5.77
C GLU A 37 -44.12 -1.22 6.89
N PHE A 38 -43.73 -0.35 7.81
CA PHE A 38 -43.04 -0.78 9.03
C PHE A 38 -44.03 -1.54 9.88
N GLY A 39 -43.76 -2.80 10.13
CA GLY A 39 -44.53 -3.56 11.13
C GLY A 39 -44.37 -2.98 12.52
N SER A 40 -45.35 -3.21 13.40
CA SER A 40 -45.32 -2.71 14.78
C SER A 40 -44.04 -3.15 15.52
N LEU A 41 -43.43 -2.21 16.22
CA LEU A 41 -42.33 -2.40 17.19
C LEU A 41 -42.84 -2.55 18.64
N GLY A 42 -44.17 -2.66 18.80
CA GLY A 42 -44.80 -2.76 20.12
C GLY A 42 -44.64 -1.46 20.93
N ALA A 43 -44.12 -1.56 22.14
CA ALA A 43 -43.93 -0.41 23.03
C ALA A 43 -42.95 0.68 22.46
N LEU A 44 -42.21 0.36 21.41
CA LEU A 44 -41.27 1.26 20.78
C LEU A 44 -41.85 1.98 19.55
N ASP A 45 -43.10 1.78 19.19
CA ASP A 45 -43.73 2.44 18.03
C ASP A 45 -43.76 3.97 18.15
N ALA A 46 -43.79 4.50 19.38
CA ALA A 46 -43.75 5.94 19.65
C ALA A 46 -42.34 6.54 19.59
N VAL A 47 -41.30 5.69 19.47
CA VAL A 47 -39.91 6.16 19.45
C VAL A 47 -39.49 6.53 18.00
N PRO A 48 -38.97 7.75 17.75
CA PRO A 48 -38.51 8.14 16.44
C PRO A 48 -37.40 7.22 15.90
N ILE A 49 -37.38 6.98 14.59
CA ILE A 49 -36.44 6.04 13.94
C ILE A 49 -34.97 6.44 14.14
N ASP A 50 -34.67 7.71 14.18
CA ASP A 50 -33.32 8.24 14.45
C ASP A 50 -32.84 7.92 15.87
N VAL A 51 -33.74 7.93 16.85
CA VAL A 51 -33.46 7.52 18.23
C VAL A 51 -33.22 6.00 18.28
N LEU A 52 -34.02 5.20 17.58
CA LEU A 52 -33.80 3.75 17.49
C LEU A 52 -32.45 3.42 16.83
N ALA A 53 -32.05 4.17 15.79
CA ALA A 53 -30.75 4.03 15.17
C ALA A 53 -29.60 4.40 16.13
N GLN A 54 -29.79 5.42 17.00
CA GLN A 54 -28.83 5.74 18.05
C GLN A 54 -28.74 4.64 19.11
N ILE A 55 -29.85 4.06 19.51
CA ILE A 55 -29.86 2.92 20.43
C ILE A 55 -29.04 1.75 19.84
N LEU A 56 -29.24 1.42 18.56
CA LEU A 56 -28.46 0.37 17.89
C LEU A 56 -26.97 0.67 17.86
N ARG A 57 -26.57 1.95 17.67
CA ARG A 57 -25.17 2.37 17.75
C ARG A 57 -24.57 2.17 19.13
N LEU A 58 -25.33 2.45 20.18
CA LEU A 58 -24.91 2.28 21.58
C LEU A 58 -24.83 0.80 22.00
N LEU A 59 -25.70 -0.04 21.47
CA LEU A 59 -25.68 -1.49 21.71
C LEU A 59 -24.44 -2.18 21.14
N GLY A 60 -23.83 -1.57 20.12
CA GLY A 60 -22.68 -2.14 19.43
C GLY A 60 -23.05 -3.18 18.35
N PRO A 61 -22.05 -3.61 17.55
CA PRO A 61 -22.31 -4.37 16.34
C PRO A 61 -22.90 -5.77 16.59
N ALA A 62 -22.52 -6.44 17.67
CA ALA A 62 -23.02 -7.78 17.98
C ALA A 62 -24.52 -7.77 18.32
N ASP A 63 -24.94 -6.83 19.17
CA ASP A 63 -26.34 -6.75 19.60
C ASP A 63 -27.21 -6.09 18.52
N ALA A 64 -26.68 -5.14 17.76
CA ALA A 64 -27.33 -4.64 16.55
C ALA A 64 -27.60 -5.77 15.54
N ALA A 65 -26.64 -6.68 15.34
CA ALA A 65 -26.88 -7.87 14.50
C ALA A 65 -27.95 -8.79 15.07
N ARG A 66 -27.95 -9.06 16.38
CA ARG A 66 -28.96 -9.88 17.05
C ARG A 66 -30.37 -9.28 16.95
N SER A 67 -30.50 -7.96 17.05
CA SER A 67 -31.77 -7.23 16.89
C SER A 67 -32.44 -7.53 15.55
N SER A 68 -31.67 -7.86 14.50
CA SER A 68 -32.22 -8.24 13.19
C SER A 68 -33.07 -9.51 13.21
N ALA A 69 -33.00 -10.32 14.25
CA ALA A 69 -33.79 -11.55 14.42
C ALA A 69 -35.13 -11.33 15.13
N VAL A 70 -35.36 -10.15 15.72
CA VAL A 70 -36.56 -9.88 16.54
C VAL A 70 -37.82 -9.75 15.68
N CYS A 71 -37.83 -8.83 14.71
CA CYS A 71 -38.93 -8.63 13.77
C CYS A 71 -38.44 -7.99 12.46
N ARG A 72 -39.39 -7.82 11.50
CA ARG A 72 -39.06 -7.22 10.19
C ARG A 72 -38.54 -5.80 10.31
N THR A 73 -39.10 -4.97 11.15
CA THR A 73 -38.70 -3.57 11.36
C THR A 73 -37.31 -3.49 11.98
N TRP A 74 -37.03 -4.28 13.04
CA TRP A 74 -35.70 -4.36 13.60
C TRP A 74 -34.65 -4.87 12.59
N ARG A 75 -35.04 -5.80 11.71
CA ARG A 75 -34.17 -6.28 10.63
C ARG A 75 -33.83 -5.19 9.64
N LEU A 76 -34.80 -4.34 9.27
CA LEU A 76 -34.53 -3.19 8.38
C LEU A 76 -33.58 -2.17 9.05
N LEU A 77 -33.87 -1.78 10.29
CA LEU A 77 -33.02 -0.85 11.05
C LEU A 77 -31.61 -1.40 11.26
N ALA A 78 -31.48 -2.67 11.65
CA ALA A 78 -30.19 -3.33 11.84
C ALA A 78 -29.48 -3.67 10.53
N SER A 79 -30.09 -3.44 9.37
CA SER A 79 -29.47 -3.62 8.05
C SER A 79 -29.13 -2.28 7.40
N ASP A 80 -29.38 -1.16 8.07
CA ASP A 80 -29.06 0.17 7.56
C ASP A 80 -27.57 0.33 7.30
N ASN A 81 -27.21 0.78 6.10
CA ASN A 81 -25.83 0.98 5.71
C ASN A 81 -25.13 2.07 6.55
N GLY A 82 -25.86 3.10 6.99
CA GLY A 82 -25.30 4.17 7.84
C GLY A 82 -24.89 3.65 9.23
N LEU A 83 -25.62 2.68 9.78
CA LEU A 83 -25.28 2.02 11.04
C LEU A 83 -23.96 1.24 10.91
N TRP A 84 -23.81 0.45 9.85
CA TRP A 84 -22.63 -0.38 9.65
C TRP A 84 -21.41 0.45 9.18
N ALA A 85 -21.62 1.53 8.43
CA ALA A 85 -20.57 2.52 8.15
C ALA A 85 -20.04 3.15 9.45
N PHE A 86 -20.93 3.46 10.40
CA PHE A 86 -20.53 3.96 11.72
C PHE A 86 -19.66 2.94 12.47
N PHE A 87 -20.05 1.66 12.54
CA PHE A 87 -19.23 0.64 13.19
C PHE A 87 -17.89 0.38 12.50
N LEU A 88 -17.85 0.44 11.18
CA LEU A 88 -16.59 0.34 10.43
C LEU A 88 -15.67 1.55 10.70
N SER A 89 -16.24 2.75 10.86
CA SER A 89 -15.45 3.96 11.14
C SER A 89 -14.84 3.99 12.55
N LEU A 90 -15.36 3.19 13.48
CA LEU A 90 -14.78 2.99 14.82
C LEU A 90 -13.63 1.99 14.82
N GLY A 91 -13.44 1.27 13.72
CA GLY A 91 -12.37 0.29 13.56
C GLY A 91 -10.99 0.94 13.48
N PRO A 92 -9.93 0.12 13.56
CA PRO A 92 -8.55 0.61 13.52
C PRO A 92 -8.12 1.10 12.13
N ASP A 93 -8.90 0.81 11.09
CA ASP A 93 -8.58 1.17 9.72
C ASP A 93 -9.21 2.52 9.33
N PRO A 94 -8.44 3.44 8.71
CA PRO A 94 -9.01 4.68 8.17
C PRO A 94 -10.14 4.40 7.19
N TRP A 95 -11.27 5.10 7.35
CA TRP A 95 -12.48 4.88 6.56
C TRP A 95 -12.27 4.91 5.05
N ASP A 96 -11.48 5.84 4.59
CA ASP A 96 -11.16 6.02 3.18
C ASP A 96 -10.32 4.87 2.59
N LEU A 97 -9.47 4.22 3.42
CA LEU A 97 -8.78 2.99 3.03
C LEU A 97 -9.73 1.80 2.95
N VAL A 98 -10.70 1.72 3.87
CA VAL A 98 -11.73 0.67 3.84
C VAL A 98 -12.52 0.77 2.55
N VAL A 99 -13.01 1.96 2.21
CA VAL A 99 -13.78 2.19 0.97
C VAL A 99 -12.93 1.88 -0.26
N PHE A 100 -11.70 2.36 -0.34
CA PHE A 100 -10.80 2.07 -1.46
C PHE A 100 -10.56 0.57 -1.63
N ALA A 101 -10.27 -0.15 -0.55
CA ALA A 101 -10.01 -1.58 -0.60
C ALA A 101 -11.22 -2.37 -1.13
N GLU A 102 -12.42 -2.06 -0.65
CA GLU A 102 -13.64 -2.76 -1.06
C GLU A 102 -14.10 -2.39 -2.48
N THR A 103 -13.80 -1.17 -2.95
CA THR A 103 -14.19 -0.74 -4.30
C THR A 103 -13.21 -1.12 -5.39
N HIS A 104 -11.90 -1.16 -5.09
CA HIS A 104 -10.86 -1.33 -6.09
C HIS A 104 -10.08 -2.65 -5.98
N LEU A 105 -9.99 -3.24 -4.77
CA LEU A 105 -9.19 -4.44 -4.54
C LEU A 105 -10.03 -5.71 -4.36
N ALA A 106 -11.32 -5.59 -3.99
CA ALA A 106 -12.20 -6.75 -3.75
C ALA A 106 -12.57 -7.54 -5.01
N GLY A 107 -12.32 -7.01 -6.19
CA GLY A 107 -12.60 -7.64 -7.50
C GLY A 107 -14.09 -7.64 -7.91
N PRO A 108 -14.41 -8.02 -9.14
CA PRO A 108 -15.76 -7.89 -9.74
C PRO A 108 -16.82 -8.87 -9.20
N ALA A 109 -16.52 -9.70 -8.22
CA ALA A 109 -17.45 -10.72 -7.71
C ALA A 109 -18.72 -10.15 -7.02
N LEU A 110 -18.78 -8.84 -6.77
CA LEU A 110 -19.99 -8.16 -6.29
C LEU A 110 -20.93 -7.70 -7.41
N HIS A 111 -20.52 -7.80 -8.68
CA HIS A 111 -21.28 -7.28 -9.82
C HIS A 111 -22.15 -8.33 -10.52
N HIS A 112 -22.07 -9.63 -10.17
CA HIS A 112 -22.66 -10.68 -10.99
C HIS A 112 -24.02 -11.23 -10.51
N GLU A 113 -24.58 -10.80 -9.39
CA GLU A 113 -25.85 -11.38 -8.90
C GLU A 113 -27.09 -10.52 -9.02
N LEU A 114 -27.03 -9.31 -9.55
CA LEU A 114 -28.23 -8.51 -9.77
C LEU A 114 -28.15 -7.76 -11.10
N TYR A 115 -28.66 -8.39 -12.14
CA TYR A 115 -29.20 -7.69 -13.31
C TYR A 115 -30.41 -6.86 -12.85
N CYS A 116 -30.17 -5.72 -12.26
CA CYS A 116 -31.11 -4.65 -12.05
C CYS A 116 -30.39 -3.32 -12.26
N ASP A 117 -31.01 -2.43 -12.99
CA ASP A 117 -30.60 -1.11 -13.44
C ASP A 117 -30.21 -0.08 -12.34
N SER A 118 -29.69 -0.52 -11.20
CA SER A 118 -29.19 0.32 -10.13
C SER A 118 -27.72 0.04 -9.87
N SER A 119 -26.90 1.08 -9.82
CA SER A 119 -25.49 1.03 -9.43
C SER A 119 -25.28 0.13 -8.19
N PRO A 120 -24.30 -0.79 -8.20
CA PRO A 120 -24.08 -1.73 -7.12
C PRO A 120 -23.78 -0.97 -5.81
N GLN A 121 -24.72 -1.03 -4.89
CA GLN A 121 -24.59 -0.38 -3.58
C GLN A 121 -23.78 -1.28 -2.66
N LEU A 122 -22.62 -0.78 -2.17
CA LEU A 122 -21.81 -1.50 -1.18
C LEU A 122 -22.62 -1.77 0.08
N SER A 123 -22.70 -3.04 0.49
CA SER A 123 -23.32 -3.43 1.76
C SER A 123 -22.30 -3.35 2.90
N PHE A 124 -22.31 -2.27 3.68
CA PHE A 124 -21.39 -2.12 4.82
C PHE A 124 -21.62 -3.16 5.92
N LYS A 125 -22.82 -3.70 6.06
CA LYS A 125 -23.10 -4.84 6.94
C LYS A 125 -22.27 -6.07 6.54
N GLN A 126 -22.26 -6.41 5.26
CA GLN A 126 -21.48 -7.54 4.75
C GLN A 126 -19.97 -7.27 4.91
N ILE A 127 -19.52 -6.06 4.59
CA ILE A 127 -18.11 -5.65 4.76
C ILE A 127 -17.70 -5.80 6.24
N TYR A 128 -18.54 -5.31 7.17
CA TYR A 128 -18.28 -5.44 8.60
C TYR A 128 -18.22 -6.91 9.02
N SER A 129 -19.21 -7.72 8.65
CA SER A 129 -19.24 -9.14 9.04
C SER A 129 -18.04 -9.92 8.52
N ARG A 130 -17.58 -9.62 7.31
CA ARG A 130 -16.37 -10.22 6.73
C ARG A 130 -15.10 -9.83 7.51
N ARG A 131 -14.95 -8.55 7.82
CA ARG A 131 -13.79 -8.04 8.56
C ARG A 131 -13.76 -8.51 10.01
N ALA A 132 -14.93 -8.70 10.64
CA ALA A 132 -15.04 -9.21 12.00
C ALA A 132 -14.67 -10.70 12.13
N VAL A 133 -14.86 -11.50 11.08
CA VAL A 133 -14.64 -12.96 11.09
C VAL A 133 -13.26 -13.35 10.56
N VAL A 134 -12.57 -12.47 9.81
CA VAL A 134 -11.25 -12.78 9.24
C VAL A 134 -10.22 -12.94 10.37
N PRO A 135 -9.61 -14.13 10.53
CA PRO A 135 -8.45 -14.26 11.42
C PRO A 135 -7.35 -13.32 10.91
N GLY A 136 -6.71 -12.59 11.82
CA GLY A 136 -5.60 -11.71 11.45
C GLY A 136 -4.51 -12.48 10.75
N SER A 137 -4.03 -11.97 9.60
CA SER A 137 -2.86 -12.52 8.92
C SER A 137 -1.59 -11.95 9.54
N ILE A 138 -0.51 -12.70 9.46
CA ILE A 138 0.83 -12.19 9.74
C ILE A 138 1.32 -11.48 8.48
N ILE A 139 1.76 -10.24 8.60
CA ILE A 139 2.42 -9.50 7.53
C ILE A 139 3.92 -9.51 7.80
N VAL A 140 4.72 -9.83 6.77
CA VAL A 140 6.19 -9.79 6.82
C VAL A 140 6.67 -8.92 5.67
N ASP A 141 7.19 -7.74 6.00
CA ASP A 141 7.77 -6.79 5.04
C ASP A 141 9.30 -6.87 5.13
N GLY A 142 9.89 -7.69 4.26
CA GLY A 142 11.31 -8.00 4.21
C GLY A 142 12.10 -7.01 3.36
N GLY A 143 12.26 -5.76 3.80
CA GLY A 143 13.15 -4.80 3.15
C GLY A 143 14.63 -5.21 3.25
N SER A 144 15.49 -4.68 2.38
CA SER A 144 16.93 -5.01 2.34
C SER A 144 17.72 -4.57 3.58
N GLY A 145 17.25 -3.56 4.31
CA GLY A 145 17.89 -3.09 5.54
C GLY A 145 17.16 -3.50 6.80
N TYR A 146 15.85 -3.40 6.78
CA TYR A 146 14.98 -3.68 7.91
C TYR A 146 13.77 -4.50 7.49
N CYS A 147 13.47 -5.53 8.27
CA CYS A 147 12.24 -6.27 8.21
C CYS A 147 11.24 -5.72 9.22
N LYS A 148 9.98 -5.62 8.82
CA LYS A 148 8.85 -5.31 9.69
C LYS A 148 7.91 -6.50 9.69
N TYR A 149 7.37 -6.82 10.84
CA TYR A 149 6.43 -7.93 10.97
C TYR A 149 5.36 -7.58 12.00
N GLY A 150 4.18 -8.16 11.84
CA GLY A 150 3.08 -7.89 12.75
C GLY A 150 1.77 -8.49 12.27
N TRP A 151 0.73 -8.23 13.05
CA TRP A 151 -0.62 -8.66 12.78
C TRP A 151 -1.35 -7.64 11.91
N SER A 152 -2.03 -8.10 10.88
CA SER A 152 -2.85 -7.24 10.01
C SER A 152 -3.96 -6.47 10.74
N LYS A 153 -4.41 -6.96 11.88
CA LYS A 153 -5.43 -6.32 12.72
C LYS A 153 -4.92 -5.12 13.54
N TYR A 154 -3.60 -4.97 13.71
CA TYR A 154 -3.05 -3.86 14.48
C TYR A 154 -2.81 -2.61 13.63
N ALA A 155 -2.77 -1.45 14.29
CA ALA A 155 -2.56 -0.16 13.63
C ALA A 155 -1.13 0.04 13.12
N ALA A 156 -0.16 -0.72 13.62
CA ALA A 156 1.26 -0.63 13.26
C ALA A 156 1.92 -2.01 13.28
N PRO A 157 3.10 -2.17 12.66
CA PRO A 157 3.89 -3.39 12.79
C PRO A 157 4.20 -3.70 14.26
N SER A 158 4.16 -4.98 14.63
CA SER A 158 4.44 -5.42 16.00
C SER A 158 5.93 -5.40 16.33
N GLY A 159 6.80 -5.50 15.31
CA GLY A 159 8.23 -5.46 15.49
C GLY A 159 8.98 -5.05 14.22
N ARG A 160 10.22 -4.60 14.44
CA ARG A 160 11.20 -4.27 13.40
C ARG A 160 12.56 -4.84 13.77
N CYS A 161 13.29 -5.36 12.80
CA CYS A 161 14.63 -5.88 12.97
C CYS A 161 15.49 -5.68 11.74
N SER A 162 16.80 -5.75 11.90
CA SER A 162 17.75 -5.67 10.78
C SER A 162 17.67 -6.96 9.96
N THR A 163 17.35 -6.85 8.68
CA THR A 163 17.12 -8.02 7.80
C THR A 163 18.34 -8.93 7.71
N PHE A 164 19.55 -8.38 7.61
CA PHE A 164 20.77 -9.17 7.45
C PHE A 164 21.07 -10.07 8.67
N LEU A 165 20.68 -9.67 9.87
CA LEU A 165 20.83 -10.49 11.08
C LEU A 165 19.87 -11.69 11.10
N GLU A 166 18.75 -11.57 10.43
CA GLU A 166 17.71 -12.59 10.40
C GLU A 166 17.90 -13.63 9.29
N PHE A 167 18.65 -13.29 8.23
CA PHE A 167 18.88 -14.24 7.11
C PHE A 167 19.96 -15.30 7.39
N GLY A 168 20.63 -15.25 8.53
CA GLY A 168 21.69 -16.21 8.86
C GLY A 168 22.92 -16.10 7.96
N ASN A 169 23.65 -17.22 7.78
CA ASN A 169 24.85 -17.25 6.96
C ASN A 169 24.52 -17.04 5.48
N ILE A 170 25.17 -16.05 4.84
CA ILE A 170 24.98 -15.71 3.43
C ILE A 170 25.39 -16.84 2.47
N GLU A 171 26.32 -17.68 2.87
CA GLU A 171 26.77 -18.84 2.09
C GLU A 171 25.75 -19.99 2.03
N SER A 172 24.79 -19.99 2.95
CA SER A 172 23.75 -21.01 2.97
C SER A 172 22.79 -20.87 1.79
N PRO A 173 22.23 -22.01 1.28
CA PRO A 173 21.23 -21.98 0.24
C PRO A 173 20.03 -21.08 0.56
N MET A 174 19.44 -20.44 -0.42
CA MET A 174 18.33 -19.50 -0.26
C MET A 174 17.17 -20.12 0.54
N TYR A 175 16.84 -21.38 0.30
CA TYR A 175 15.81 -22.09 1.07
C TYR A 175 16.09 -22.10 2.57
N ALA A 176 17.31 -22.45 2.98
CA ALA A 176 17.69 -22.49 4.41
C ALA A 176 17.64 -21.09 5.04
N ARG A 177 18.08 -20.06 4.32
CA ARG A 177 18.06 -18.66 4.77
C ARG A 177 16.64 -18.15 4.94
N LEU A 178 15.76 -18.38 3.98
CA LEU A 178 14.34 -17.99 4.07
C LEU A 178 13.65 -18.74 5.21
N ARG A 179 13.92 -20.03 5.37
CA ARG A 179 13.37 -20.82 6.48
C ARG A 179 13.80 -20.27 7.84
N HIS A 180 15.09 -19.98 8.00
CA HIS A 180 15.61 -19.36 9.22
C HIS A 180 14.92 -18.03 9.50
N PHE A 181 14.83 -17.17 8.49
CA PHE A 181 14.18 -15.87 8.60
C PHE A 181 12.72 -15.97 9.06
N PHE A 182 11.89 -16.79 8.41
CA PHE A 182 10.50 -16.94 8.80
C PHE A 182 10.33 -17.63 10.16
N CYS A 183 11.18 -18.60 10.51
CA CYS A 183 11.19 -19.17 11.84
C CYS A 183 11.46 -18.12 12.91
N THR A 184 12.45 -17.26 12.70
CA THR A 184 12.80 -16.17 13.63
C THR A 184 11.64 -15.18 13.79
N VAL A 185 11.00 -14.79 12.70
CA VAL A 185 9.81 -13.91 12.76
C VAL A 185 8.69 -14.57 13.57
N CYS A 186 8.38 -15.84 13.32
CA CYS A 186 7.34 -16.57 14.04
C CYS A 186 7.65 -16.71 15.53
N ILE A 187 8.91 -16.97 15.89
CA ILE A 187 9.37 -17.05 17.30
C ILE A 187 9.19 -15.68 17.98
N ARG A 188 9.61 -14.60 17.35
CA ARG A 188 9.45 -13.23 17.90
C ARG A 188 7.98 -12.83 18.07
N MET A 189 7.12 -13.28 17.19
CA MET A 189 5.68 -13.06 17.29
C MET A 189 4.99 -14.04 18.24
N GLN A 190 5.70 -15.05 18.75
CA GLN A 190 5.16 -16.12 19.58
C GLN A 190 4.01 -16.88 18.92
N VAL A 191 4.12 -17.15 17.62
CA VAL A 191 3.08 -17.77 16.80
C VAL A 191 3.61 -19.06 16.18
N LYS A 192 2.76 -20.09 16.16
CA LYS A 192 3.02 -21.31 15.39
C LYS A 192 2.70 -21.01 13.89
N PRO A 193 3.63 -21.27 12.96
CA PRO A 193 3.39 -21.02 11.53
C PRO A 193 2.09 -21.64 10.99
N SER A 194 1.72 -22.82 11.53
CA SER A 194 0.54 -23.58 11.10
C SER A 194 -0.81 -22.96 11.48
N THR A 195 -0.84 -21.88 12.26
CA THR A 195 -2.09 -21.35 12.80
C THR A 195 -2.64 -20.16 12.02
N GLN A 196 -1.80 -19.44 11.27
CA GLN A 196 -2.17 -18.18 10.64
C GLN A 196 -1.67 -18.08 9.21
N PRO A 197 -2.44 -17.46 8.31
CA PRO A 197 -1.97 -17.11 6.98
C PRO A 197 -0.89 -16.02 7.05
N ILE A 198 0.02 -16.03 6.07
CA ILE A 198 1.13 -15.08 5.99
C ILE A 198 1.06 -14.28 4.69
N ILE A 199 1.16 -12.96 4.80
CA ILE A 199 1.40 -12.06 3.67
C ILE A 199 2.88 -11.68 3.66
N VAL A 200 3.53 -11.92 2.53
CA VAL A 200 4.93 -11.55 2.32
C VAL A 200 5.00 -10.37 1.36
N VAL A 201 5.63 -9.30 1.78
CA VAL A 201 5.96 -8.16 0.94
C VAL A 201 7.27 -8.46 0.22
N LEU A 202 7.21 -8.56 -1.11
CA LEU A 202 8.35 -8.88 -1.95
C LEU A 202 9.11 -7.61 -2.31
N PRO A 203 10.41 -7.50 -1.98
CA PRO A 203 11.24 -6.41 -2.49
C PRO A 203 11.44 -6.58 -4.00
N LEU A 204 11.72 -5.48 -4.69
CA LEU A 204 12.09 -5.53 -6.10
C LEU A 204 13.39 -6.33 -6.25
N SER A 205 13.33 -7.39 -7.03
CA SER A 205 14.47 -8.19 -7.44
C SER A 205 14.52 -8.22 -8.96
N HIS A 206 15.71 -8.09 -9.55
CA HIS A 206 15.90 -8.11 -10.99
C HIS A 206 14.98 -7.13 -11.75
N PRO A 207 15.39 -5.85 -11.90
CA PRO A 207 14.55 -4.81 -12.49
C PRO A 207 14.22 -5.07 -13.96
N ASP A 208 15.14 -5.70 -14.69
CA ASP A 208 15.05 -6.00 -16.13
C ASP A 208 13.98 -7.06 -16.45
N ASP A 209 13.51 -7.04 -17.69
CA ASP A 209 12.57 -8.03 -18.21
C ASP A 209 13.23 -9.08 -19.10
N THR A 210 14.50 -9.40 -18.85
CA THR A 210 15.19 -10.51 -19.49
C THR A 210 14.61 -11.85 -19.07
N GLU A 211 14.75 -12.87 -19.90
CA GLU A 211 14.29 -14.23 -19.58
C GLU A 211 14.94 -14.74 -18.28
N SER A 212 16.23 -14.48 -18.09
CA SER A 212 16.95 -14.82 -16.86
C SER A 212 16.38 -14.12 -15.64
N ALA A 213 16.05 -12.85 -15.74
CA ALA A 213 15.44 -12.09 -14.65
C ALA A 213 14.04 -12.61 -14.30
N ARG A 214 13.23 -12.93 -15.33
CA ARG A 214 11.91 -13.57 -15.15
C ARG A 214 12.03 -14.93 -14.46
N ALA A 215 12.97 -15.76 -14.89
CA ALA A 215 13.24 -17.06 -14.28
C ALA A 215 13.69 -16.92 -12.82
N SER A 216 14.58 -15.96 -12.53
CA SER A 216 15.06 -15.70 -11.16
C SER A 216 13.94 -15.20 -10.24
N ARG A 217 13.07 -14.29 -10.72
CA ARG A 217 11.89 -13.85 -9.95
C ARG A 217 10.93 -14.99 -9.64
N LYS A 218 10.69 -15.86 -10.63
CA LYS A 218 9.86 -17.06 -10.50
C LYS A 218 10.45 -18.03 -9.48
N GLN A 219 11.72 -18.38 -9.62
CA GLN A 219 12.43 -19.27 -8.70
C GLN A 219 12.44 -18.76 -7.26
N TYR A 220 12.61 -17.44 -7.06
CA TYR A 220 12.53 -16.85 -5.74
C TYR A 220 11.15 -17.02 -5.09
N LYS A 221 10.08 -16.75 -5.85
CA LYS A 221 8.70 -16.96 -5.39
C LYS A 221 8.40 -18.43 -5.07
N GLU A 222 8.80 -19.34 -5.93
CA GLU A 222 8.64 -20.80 -5.73
C GLU A 222 9.36 -21.27 -4.45
N THR A 223 10.61 -20.83 -4.26
CA THR A 223 11.37 -21.17 -3.05
C THR A 223 10.70 -20.63 -1.79
N LEU A 224 10.19 -19.41 -1.84
CA LEU A 224 9.48 -18.78 -0.74
C LEU A 224 8.19 -19.55 -0.38
N TYR A 225 7.39 -19.94 -1.37
CA TYR A 225 6.19 -20.74 -1.16
C TYR A 225 6.53 -22.12 -0.59
N SER A 226 7.55 -22.80 -1.15
CA SER A 226 8.01 -24.10 -0.65
C SER A 226 8.38 -24.01 0.84
N VAL A 227 9.20 -23.04 1.21
CA VAL A 227 9.61 -22.83 2.63
C VAL A 227 8.41 -22.65 3.54
N LEU A 228 7.46 -21.78 3.17
CA LEU A 228 6.33 -21.48 4.04
C LEU A 228 5.34 -22.65 4.14
N PHE A 229 5.11 -23.39 3.06
CA PHE A 229 4.28 -24.57 3.10
C PHE A 229 4.93 -25.74 3.85
N ASP A 230 6.25 -25.90 3.77
CA ASP A 230 7.00 -26.87 4.59
C ASP A 230 6.99 -26.53 6.08
N MET A 231 6.81 -25.24 6.41
CA MET A 231 6.54 -24.77 7.77
C MET A 231 5.06 -24.95 8.18
N ASN A 232 4.22 -25.56 7.35
CA ASN A 232 2.80 -25.77 7.54
C ASN A 232 1.95 -24.50 7.59
N VAL A 233 2.38 -23.39 7.00
CA VAL A 233 1.56 -22.19 6.88
C VAL A 233 0.28 -22.51 6.08
N PRO A 234 -0.93 -22.18 6.59
CA PRO A 234 -2.18 -22.60 5.96
C PRO A 234 -2.46 -21.90 4.63
N ALA A 235 -2.03 -20.65 4.48
CA ALA A 235 -2.15 -19.89 3.24
C ALA A 235 -1.06 -18.81 3.15
N VAL A 236 -0.56 -18.55 1.94
CA VAL A 236 0.48 -17.57 1.67
C VAL A 236 0.05 -16.64 0.54
N CYS A 237 0.30 -15.34 0.72
CA CYS A 237 0.14 -14.33 -0.30
C CYS A 237 1.43 -13.52 -0.42
N ALA A 238 2.05 -13.51 -1.58
CA ALA A 238 3.28 -12.75 -1.84
C ALA A 238 2.99 -11.63 -2.86
N VAL A 239 3.23 -10.37 -2.47
CA VAL A 239 2.90 -9.19 -3.28
C VAL A 239 4.09 -8.23 -3.31
N ASP A 240 4.32 -7.63 -4.47
CA ASP A 240 5.42 -6.70 -4.69
C ASP A 240 5.29 -5.44 -3.82
N GLN A 241 6.38 -5.04 -3.18
CA GLN A 241 6.44 -3.90 -2.24
C GLN A 241 5.93 -2.60 -2.87
N ALA A 242 6.29 -2.36 -4.14
CA ALA A 242 5.87 -1.16 -4.86
C ALA A 242 4.35 -1.13 -5.06
N VAL A 243 3.73 -2.26 -5.41
CA VAL A 243 2.26 -2.37 -5.55
C VAL A 243 1.56 -2.06 -4.23
N LEU A 244 2.08 -2.58 -3.13
CA LEU A 244 1.52 -2.34 -1.80
C LEU A 244 1.66 -0.88 -1.37
N ALA A 245 2.80 -0.24 -1.66
CA ALA A 245 2.99 1.19 -1.40
C ALA A 245 2.01 2.05 -2.22
N LEU A 246 1.74 1.66 -3.47
CA LEU A 246 0.76 2.32 -4.32
C LEU A 246 -0.67 2.17 -3.76
N TYR A 247 -1.04 0.97 -3.29
CA TYR A 247 -2.34 0.74 -2.66
C TYR A 247 -2.52 1.57 -1.38
N ALA A 248 -1.46 1.71 -0.57
CA ALA A 248 -1.48 2.58 0.59
C ALA A 248 -1.77 4.05 0.22
N ALA A 249 -1.33 4.50 -0.96
CA ALA A 249 -1.66 5.81 -1.52
C ALA A 249 -3.06 5.87 -2.18
N LYS A 250 -3.87 4.80 -2.08
CA LYS A 250 -5.20 4.67 -2.70
C LYS A 250 -5.16 4.83 -4.22
N ARG A 251 -4.16 4.21 -4.83
CA ARG A 251 -3.98 4.16 -6.28
C ARG A 251 -3.79 2.72 -6.72
N THR A 252 -4.26 2.41 -7.92
CA THR A 252 -4.03 1.12 -8.58
C THR A 252 -3.04 1.24 -9.72
N SER A 253 -2.80 2.47 -10.20
CA SER A 253 -1.87 2.76 -11.28
C SER A 253 -1.04 4.00 -10.94
N GLY A 254 0.21 4.03 -11.39
CA GLY A 254 1.17 5.10 -11.15
C GLY A 254 2.61 4.63 -11.19
N ILE A 255 3.53 5.53 -10.91
CA ILE A 255 4.96 5.22 -10.75
C ILE A 255 5.29 5.25 -9.26
N VAL A 256 5.91 4.19 -8.74
CA VAL A 256 6.39 4.14 -7.35
C VAL A 256 7.88 4.36 -7.31
N VAL A 257 8.31 5.39 -6.58
CA VAL A 257 9.71 5.69 -6.29
C VAL A 257 10.01 5.23 -4.87
N ASN A 258 10.67 4.09 -4.74
CA ASN A 258 11.00 3.51 -3.44
C ASN A 258 12.48 3.75 -3.10
N ILE A 259 12.75 4.68 -2.18
CA ILE A 259 14.10 4.93 -1.67
C ILE A 259 14.39 3.93 -0.56
N GLY A 260 14.92 2.78 -0.97
CA GLY A 260 15.25 1.66 -0.10
C GLY A 260 16.56 1.86 0.68
N PHE A 261 17.02 0.81 1.34
CA PHE A 261 18.26 0.84 2.13
C PHE A 261 19.51 0.92 1.23
N ASN A 262 19.60 0.03 0.24
CA ASN A 262 20.76 -0.05 -0.65
C ASN A 262 20.56 0.78 -1.94
N THR A 263 19.40 0.68 -2.54
CA THR A 263 19.06 1.24 -3.85
C THR A 263 17.73 1.97 -3.82
N THR A 264 17.54 2.86 -4.78
CA THR A 264 16.23 3.45 -5.09
C THR A 264 15.72 2.80 -6.35
N SER A 265 14.46 2.35 -6.33
CA SER A 265 13.77 1.77 -7.48
C SER A 265 12.63 2.67 -7.94
N ILE A 266 12.47 2.77 -9.25
CA ILE A 266 11.40 3.49 -9.93
C ILE A 266 10.59 2.45 -10.71
N VAL A 267 9.36 2.21 -10.29
CA VAL A 267 8.55 1.06 -10.74
C VAL A 267 7.23 1.56 -11.33
N PRO A 268 7.03 1.43 -12.65
CA PRO A 268 5.75 1.71 -13.28
C PRO A 268 4.76 0.57 -12.97
N ILE A 269 3.56 0.95 -12.53
CA ILE A 269 2.51 0.00 -12.15
C ILE A 269 1.21 0.42 -12.81
N PHE A 270 0.59 -0.51 -13.53
CA PHE A 270 -0.73 -0.32 -14.12
C PHE A 270 -1.72 -1.35 -13.59
N GLN A 271 -2.83 -0.89 -13.03
CA GLN A 271 -3.88 -1.70 -12.40
C GLN A 271 -3.32 -2.77 -11.43
N GLY A 272 -2.34 -2.38 -10.60
CA GLY A 272 -1.70 -3.26 -9.62
C GLY A 272 -0.66 -4.23 -10.17
N ARG A 273 -0.37 -4.22 -11.46
CA ARG A 273 0.68 -5.02 -12.11
C ARG A 273 1.94 -4.19 -12.33
N VAL A 274 3.09 -4.73 -11.92
CA VAL A 274 4.40 -4.14 -12.24
C VAL A 274 4.68 -4.32 -13.73
N MET A 275 5.00 -3.23 -14.41
CA MET A 275 5.23 -3.18 -15.85
C MET A 275 6.72 -3.31 -16.16
N HIS A 276 7.28 -4.51 -15.93
CA HIS A 276 8.70 -4.78 -16.21
C HIS A 276 9.07 -4.59 -17.68
N GLU A 277 8.14 -4.87 -18.56
CA GLU A 277 8.27 -4.75 -20.03
C GLU A 277 8.41 -3.28 -20.49
N ILE A 278 7.89 -2.33 -19.74
CA ILE A 278 8.02 -0.89 -20.02
C ILE A 278 9.39 -0.38 -19.58
N GLY A 279 9.88 -0.88 -18.45
CA GLY A 279 11.15 -0.52 -17.88
C GLY A 279 11.03 -0.11 -16.43
N VAL A 280 11.78 -0.80 -15.58
CA VAL A 280 11.95 -0.51 -14.17
C VAL A 280 13.35 0.08 -14.00
N GLU A 281 13.43 1.31 -13.51
CA GLU A 281 14.72 1.97 -13.30
C GLU A 281 15.23 1.73 -11.87
N THR A 282 16.55 1.64 -11.73
CA THR A 282 17.19 1.57 -10.42
C THR A 282 18.39 2.51 -10.35
N VAL A 283 18.52 3.21 -9.24
CA VAL A 283 19.68 4.07 -8.96
C VAL A 283 20.35 3.64 -7.65
N GLY A 284 21.67 3.75 -7.61
CA GLY A 284 22.50 3.28 -6.50
C GLY A 284 22.45 4.13 -5.21
N GLN A 285 21.64 5.19 -5.18
CA GLN A 285 21.50 6.08 -4.02
C GLN A 285 20.37 5.57 -3.11
N GLY A 286 20.72 4.77 -2.12
CA GLY A 286 19.80 4.35 -1.06
C GLY A 286 20.14 5.02 0.27
N ALA A 287 19.39 4.65 1.31
CA ALA A 287 19.53 5.21 2.65
C ALA A 287 20.93 5.01 3.24
N LEU A 288 21.60 3.89 2.90
CA LEU A 288 22.95 3.60 3.34
C LEU A 288 23.96 4.61 2.76
N LYS A 289 23.85 4.93 1.46
CA LYS A 289 24.71 5.93 0.81
C LYS A 289 24.49 7.32 1.39
N LEU A 290 23.23 7.72 1.64
CA LEU A 290 22.90 8.98 2.31
C LEU A 290 23.53 9.05 3.71
N THR A 291 23.40 7.99 4.50
CA THR A 291 23.99 7.95 5.85
C THR A 291 25.52 7.96 5.80
N GLY A 292 26.12 7.25 4.85
CA GLY A 292 27.56 7.25 4.63
C GLY A 292 28.10 8.63 4.26
N PHE A 293 27.40 9.33 3.37
CA PHE A 293 27.80 10.67 2.97
C PHE A 293 27.65 11.70 4.10
N LEU A 294 26.55 11.63 4.88
CA LEU A 294 26.44 12.47 6.07
C LEU A 294 27.58 12.21 7.08
N ARG A 295 27.93 10.93 7.29
CA ARG A 295 29.08 10.56 8.12
C ARG A 295 30.36 11.26 7.65
N GLU A 296 30.64 11.23 6.35
CA GLU A 296 31.80 11.87 5.76
C GLU A 296 31.80 13.40 5.99
N LEU A 297 30.65 14.05 5.78
CA LEU A 297 30.48 15.48 6.04
C LEU A 297 30.71 15.84 7.51
N MET A 298 30.14 15.04 8.44
CA MET A 298 30.34 15.24 9.88
C MET A 298 31.81 15.07 10.28
N GLN A 299 32.50 14.08 9.72
CA GLN A 299 33.93 13.86 9.98
C GLN A 299 34.81 15.03 9.47
N ILE A 300 34.51 15.58 8.30
CA ILE A 300 35.21 16.78 7.76
C ILE A 300 35.04 17.97 8.72
N ARG A 301 33.88 18.09 9.38
CA ARG A 301 33.61 19.14 10.39
C ARG A 301 34.09 18.80 11.81
N ASN A 302 34.81 17.68 11.99
CA ASN A 302 35.27 17.19 13.29
C ASN A 302 34.10 16.95 14.29
N ILE A 303 32.93 16.56 13.79
CA ILE A 303 31.79 16.18 14.63
C ILE A 303 31.94 14.69 14.97
N TYR A 304 32.14 14.38 16.24
CA TYR A 304 32.32 13.02 16.74
C TYR A 304 30.99 12.33 17.01
N PHE A 305 30.90 11.05 16.74
CA PHE A 305 29.77 10.19 16.97
C PHE A 305 30.25 8.74 17.21
N GLU A 306 29.53 7.95 17.98
CA GLU A 306 29.96 6.58 18.31
C GLU A 306 29.59 5.58 17.20
N THR A 307 28.38 5.67 16.66
CA THR A 307 27.85 4.65 15.75
C THR A 307 27.19 5.22 14.49
N LEU A 308 27.07 4.40 13.44
CA LEU A 308 26.29 4.75 12.26
C LEU A 308 24.78 4.90 12.58
N TYR A 309 24.30 4.31 13.68
CA TYR A 309 22.93 4.51 14.13
C TYR A 309 22.69 5.96 14.56
N THR A 310 23.65 6.56 15.23
CA THR A 310 23.65 8.00 15.58
C THR A 310 23.55 8.87 14.34
N VAL A 311 24.42 8.64 13.36
CA VAL A 311 24.39 9.38 12.08
C VAL A 311 23.06 9.22 11.36
N ARG A 312 22.49 8.00 11.37
CA ARG A 312 21.16 7.74 10.82
C ARG A 312 20.08 8.53 11.56
N THR A 313 20.12 8.55 12.89
CA THR A 313 19.17 9.29 13.74
C THR A 313 19.22 10.78 13.45
N ILE A 314 20.43 11.33 13.35
CA ILE A 314 20.66 12.73 12.99
C ILE A 314 20.11 13.01 11.58
N LYS A 315 20.40 12.14 10.60
CA LYS A 315 19.84 12.26 9.25
C LYS A 315 18.33 12.34 9.24
N GLU A 316 17.66 11.43 9.98
CA GLU A 316 16.20 11.36 10.06
C GLU A 316 15.57 12.57 10.78
N LYS A 317 16.29 13.19 11.73
CA LYS A 317 15.82 14.35 12.49
C LYS A 317 16.12 15.70 11.83
N LEU A 318 17.28 15.85 11.19
CA LEU A 318 17.78 17.15 10.73
C LEU A 318 17.87 17.34 9.22
N CYS A 319 18.04 16.24 8.45
CA CYS A 319 18.23 16.38 7.01
C CYS A 319 16.92 16.67 6.27
N TYR A 320 17.01 17.42 5.19
CA TYR A 320 15.92 17.79 4.30
C TYR A 320 16.43 17.97 2.86
N VAL A 321 15.53 18.05 1.92
CA VAL A 321 15.82 18.35 0.52
C VAL A 321 15.58 19.83 0.27
N ALA A 322 16.59 20.55 -0.18
CA ALA A 322 16.46 21.96 -0.55
C ALA A 322 15.55 22.12 -1.79
N ALA A 323 14.69 23.12 -1.79
CA ALA A 323 13.85 23.45 -2.95
C ALA A 323 14.71 23.91 -4.13
N ASP A 324 15.72 24.74 -3.84
CA ASP A 324 16.79 25.11 -4.74
C ASP A 324 18.12 24.96 -4.00
N TYR A 325 19.04 24.18 -4.57
CA TYR A 325 20.29 23.85 -3.91
C TYR A 325 21.25 25.04 -3.86
N GLU A 326 21.34 25.79 -4.95
CA GLU A 326 22.24 26.93 -5.05
C GLU A 326 21.81 28.08 -4.13
N GLU A 327 20.50 28.33 -4.06
CA GLU A 327 19.97 29.32 -3.10
C GLU A 327 20.22 28.90 -1.66
N GLU A 328 20.09 27.60 -1.36
CA GLU A 328 20.24 27.08 0.00
C GLU A 328 21.69 27.17 0.49
N LEU A 329 22.68 27.02 -0.41
CA LEU A 329 24.10 27.21 -0.08
C LEU A 329 24.44 28.62 0.43
N HIS A 330 23.65 29.62 0.06
CA HIS A 330 23.85 31.01 0.51
C HIS A 330 23.16 31.32 1.86
N LYS A 331 22.40 30.36 2.40
CA LYS A 331 21.69 30.53 3.67
C LYS A 331 22.48 29.93 4.82
N ASP A 332 22.85 30.74 5.80
CA ASP A 332 23.46 30.25 7.05
C ASP A 332 22.37 29.69 7.98
N THR A 333 21.93 28.46 7.74
CA THR A 333 20.91 27.79 8.54
C THR A 333 21.51 26.68 9.37
N GLN A 334 21.27 26.69 10.68
CA GLN A 334 21.70 25.66 11.62
C GLN A 334 20.51 25.02 12.29
N ALA A 335 20.63 23.74 12.62
CA ALA A 335 19.68 23.05 13.48
C ALA A 335 20.37 22.00 14.33
N SER A 336 19.82 21.78 15.51
CA SER A 336 20.36 20.85 16.50
C SER A 336 19.34 19.77 16.86
N CYS A 337 19.82 18.58 17.17
CA CYS A 337 19.02 17.53 17.76
C CYS A 337 19.80 16.78 18.84
N GLU A 338 19.06 16.29 19.81
CA GLU A 338 19.58 15.38 20.81
C GLU A 338 19.50 13.93 20.33
N VAL A 339 20.56 13.17 20.57
CA VAL A 339 20.60 11.73 20.35
C VAL A 339 20.85 11.07 21.70
N ASP A 340 19.95 10.16 22.06
CA ASP A 340 19.98 9.47 23.35
C ASP A 340 21.33 8.77 23.58
N GLY A 341 21.97 9.09 24.68
CA GLY A 341 23.27 8.52 25.09
C GLY A 341 24.49 9.25 24.53
N GLU A 342 24.37 10.07 23.49
CA GLU A 342 25.50 10.77 22.87
C GLU A 342 25.43 12.31 22.97
N GLY A 343 24.25 12.89 23.30
CA GLY A 343 24.07 14.32 23.51
C GLY A 343 23.59 15.08 22.28
N TRP A 344 23.96 16.37 22.21
CA TRP A 344 23.48 17.31 21.20
C TRP A 344 24.40 17.39 19.98
N PHE A 345 23.79 17.33 18.81
CA PHE A 345 24.46 17.50 17.52
C PHE A 345 23.89 18.71 16.78
N THR A 346 24.77 19.57 16.26
CA THR A 346 24.39 20.75 15.45
C THR A 346 24.96 20.59 14.05
N LEU A 347 24.11 20.69 13.04
CA LEU A 347 24.47 20.65 11.64
C LEU A 347 24.05 21.94 10.93
N SER A 348 24.80 22.33 9.91
CA SER A 348 24.53 23.47 9.03
C SER A 348 24.16 22.98 7.63
N GLU A 349 25.04 23.18 6.67
CA GLU A 349 24.85 22.79 5.26
C GLU A 349 24.85 21.27 5.03
N GLU A 350 25.40 20.47 5.94
CA GLU A 350 25.38 19.02 5.88
C GLU A 350 23.94 18.48 5.80
N ARG A 351 22.99 19.19 6.36
CA ARG A 351 21.59 18.84 6.41
C ARG A 351 20.97 18.66 5.02
N PHE A 352 21.20 19.61 4.11
CA PHE A 352 20.66 19.55 2.75
C PHE A 352 21.63 18.95 1.74
N LYS A 353 22.95 19.12 1.92
CA LYS A 353 23.97 18.45 1.09
C LYS A 353 23.80 16.94 1.08
N THR A 354 23.47 16.36 2.23
CA THR A 354 23.21 14.90 2.35
C THR A 354 22.12 14.44 1.42
N ALA A 355 21.03 15.16 1.32
CA ALA A 355 19.90 14.79 0.48
C ALA A 355 20.14 15.10 -1.01
N GLU A 356 20.99 16.06 -1.32
CA GLU A 356 21.27 16.49 -2.70
C GLU A 356 21.91 15.39 -3.55
N ILE A 357 22.61 14.42 -2.95
CA ILE A 357 23.15 13.27 -3.70
C ILE A 357 22.08 12.41 -4.37
N LEU A 358 20.80 12.54 -4.00
CA LEU A 358 19.71 11.92 -4.73
C LEU A 358 19.52 12.55 -6.12
N PHE A 359 19.76 13.85 -6.25
CA PHE A 359 19.62 14.62 -7.49
C PHE A 359 20.93 14.77 -8.23
N GLN A 360 22.01 14.97 -7.50
CA GLN A 360 23.38 15.18 -7.99
C GLN A 360 24.33 14.13 -7.36
N PRO A 361 24.33 12.88 -7.82
CA PRO A 361 25.15 11.80 -7.23
C PRO A 361 26.65 12.09 -7.17
N GLN A 362 27.16 12.90 -8.10
CA GLN A 362 28.55 13.29 -8.20
C GLN A 362 29.06 14.03 -6.95
N ILE A 363 28.19 14.76 -6.23
CA ILE A 363 28.55 15.44 -4.98
C ILE A 363 29.03 14.43 -3.91
N GLY A 364 28.43 13.24 -3.88
CA GLY A 364 28.83 12.13 -3.02
C GLY A 364 29.73 11.09 -3.70
N GLY A 365 30.46 11.49 -4.73
CA GLY A 365 31.41 10.62 -5.49
C GLY A 365 30.69 9.52 -6.33
N GLY A 366 29.39 9.60 -6.52
CA GLY A 366 28.63 8.68 -7.36
C GLY A 366 28.70 9.03 -8.84
N ARG A 367 28.71 7.99 -9.71
CA ARG A 367 28.68 8.14 -11.17
C ARG A 367 27.32 7.87 -11.79
N GLY A 368 26.33 7.57 -10.97
CA GLY A 368 24.98 7.20 -11.42
C GLY A 368 24.15 8.40 -11.85
N MET A 369 22.96 8.07 -12.35
CA MET A 369 21.92 9.03 -12.72
C MET A 369 21.26 9.60 -11.47
N GLY A 370 20.89 10.88 -11.50
CA GLY A 370 20.09 11.49 -10.44
C GLY A 370 18.64 11.01 -10.49
N LEU A 371 17.97 11.02 -9.34
CA LEU A 371 16.62 10.52 -9.15
C LEU A 371 15.61 11.09 -10.17
N HIS A 372 15.63 12.43 -10.36
CA HIS A 372 14.74 13.12 -11.30
C HIS A 372 14.92 12.64 -12.73
N LYS A 373 16.18 12.37 -13.17
CA LYS A 373 16.47 11.85 -14.51
C LYS A 373 15.98 10.41 -14.67
N ALA A 374 16.16 9.57 -13.66
CA ALA A 374 15.69 8.19 -13.69
C ALA A 374 14.14 8.11 -13.70
N VAL A 375 13.46 8.99 -12.97
CA VAL A 375 12.00 9.09 -13.01
C VAL A 375 11.53 9.61 -14.37
N SER A 376 12.19 10.63 -14.94
CA SER A 376 11.89 11.14 -16.28
C SER A 376 12.02 10.03 -17.33
N LEU A 377 13.11 9.26 -17.28
CA LEU A 377 13.34 8.13 -18.20
C LEU A 377 12.23 7.07 -18.10
N CYS A 378 11.82 6.71 -16.88
CA CYS A 378 10.71 5.80 -16.67
C CYS A 378 9.38 6.37 -17.24
N MET A 379 9.13 7.67 -17.07
CA MET A 379 7.95 8.33 -17.65
C MET A 379 7.98 8.34 -19.18
N ASP A 380 9.14 8.58 -19.77
CA ASP A 380 9.33 8.54 -21.22
C ASP A 380 9.07 7.13 -21.79
N HIS A 381 9.52 6.09 -21.09
CA HIS A 381 9.22 4.70 -21.44
C HIS A 381 7.71 4.41 -21.33
N CYS A 382 7.04 4.92 -20.29
CA CYS A 382 5.58 4.78 -20.15
C CYS A 382 4.84 5.49 -21.29
N TYR A 383 5.26 6.69 -21.66
CA TYR A 383 4.69 7.44 -22.76
C TYR A 383 4.87 6.73 -24.11
N GLY A 384 6.08 6.23 -24.38
CA GLY A 384 6.42 5.52 -25.62
C GLY A 384 5.74 4.15 -25.78
N SER A 385 5.15 3.61 -24.71
CA SER A 385 4.57 2.26 -24.76
C SER A 385 3.22 2.17 -25.50
N GLU A 386 2.52 3.31 -25.71
CA GLU A 386 1.19 3.42 -26.36
C GLU A 386 0.12 2.38 -25.90
N MET A 387 0.42 1.62 -24.82
CA MET A 387 -0.35 0.44 -24.42
C MET A 387 -1.75 0.78 -23.88
N PHE A 388 -1.96 2.02 -23.45
CA PHE A 388 -3.18 2.36 -22.71
C PHE A 388 -3.65 3.74 -23.11
N GLY A 389 -4.56 3.95 -23.95
CA GLY A 389 -5.08 5.23 -24.48
C GLY A 389 -5.33 6.40 -23.48
N ASP A 390 -4.94 6.25 -22.20
CA ASP A 390 -4.97 7.26 -21.15
C ASP A 390 -3.58 7.43 -20.54
N ASP A 391 -2.95 8.57 -20.83
CA ASP A 391 -1.62 8.94 -20.35
C ASP A 391 -1.60 9.44 -18.90
N SER A 392 -2.75 9.52 -18.24
CA SER A 392 -2.84 10.12 -16.88
C SER A 392 -2.28 9.23 -15.78
N TRP A 393 -2.20 7.92 -15.99
CA TRP A 393 -1.83 6.96 -14.97
C TRP A 393 -0.38 7.12 -14.48
N TYR A 394 0.60 7.31 -15.36
CA TYR A 394 2.01 7.45 -14.99
C TYR A 394 2.37 8.87 -14.49
N LYS A 395 1.48 9.86 -14.64
CA LYS A 395 1.65 11.21 -14.08
C LYS A 395 1.48 11.25 -12.55
N THR A 396 1.02 10.15 -11.96
CA THR A 396 0.98 10.01 -10.50
C THR A 396 2.20 9.25 -10.00
N ILE A 397 3.07 9.94 -9.27
CA ILE A 397 4.29 9.40 -8.68
C ILE A 397 4.06 9.26 -7.17
N VAL A 398 4.28 8.07 -6.61
CA VAL A 398 4.14 7.80 -5.18
C VAL A 398 5.51 7.52 -4.59
N LEU A 399 5.91 8.29 -3.61
CA LEU A 399 7.14 8.09 -2.87
C LEU A 399 6.95 6.99 -1.81
N ALA A 400 7.95 6.11 -1.66
CA ALA A 400 7.98 5.02 -0.69
C ALA A 400 9.41 4.81 -0.15
N GLY A 401 9.51 4.07 0.97
CA GLY A 401 10.79 3.83 1.64
C GLY A 401 11.14 4.88 2.70
N GLY A 402 12.09 4.55 3.56
CA GLY A 402 12.42 5.39 4.72
C GLY A 402 12.96 6.77 4.37
N SER A 403 13.86 6.85 3.40
CA SER A 403 14.47 8.12 2.99
C SER A 403 13.55 9.00 2.15
N SER A 404 12.43 8.47 1.66
CA SER A 404 11.42 9.28 0.98
C SER A 404 10.59 10.16 1.93
N CYS A 405 10.76 9.97 3.25
CA CYS A 405 10.19 10.83 4.27
C CYS A 405 10.98 12.14 4.50
N LEU A 406 12.11 12.33 3.80
CA LEU A 406 12.88 13.58 3.91
C LEU A 406 12.00 14.78 3.50
N PRO A 407 11.90 15.82 4.37
CA PRO A 407 11.14 17.02 4.05
C PRO A 407 11.60 17.66 2.74
N GLY A 408 10.67 18.18 1.95
CA GLY A 408 10.97 18.88 0.69
C GLY A 408 11.16 17.96 -0.53
N LEU A 409 11.29 16.63 -0.36
CA LEU A 409 11.60 15.71 -1.46
C LEU A 409 10.53 15.69 -2.55
N SER A 410 9.25 15.63 -2.17
CA SER A 410 8.14 15.57 -3.14
C SER A 410 8.06 16.83 -3.99
N GLU A 411 8.24 17.98 -3.38
CA GLU A 411 8.20 19.28 -4.07
C GLU A 411 9.39 19.45 -5.01
N ARG A 412 10.61 19.14 -4.50
CA ARG A 412 11.83 19.21 -5.33
C ARG A 412 11.74 18.27 -6.52
N LEU A 413 11.34 17.01 -6.31
CA LEU A 413 11.22 16.06 -7.42
C LEU A 413 10.21 16.54 -8.46
N LYS A 414 9.06 17.05 -8.04
CA LYS A 414 8.08 17.64 -8.95
C LYS A 414 8.66 18.78 -9.76
N ASN A 415 9.36 19.72 -9.10
CA ASN A 415 9.96 20.88 -9.77
C ASN A 415 11.01 20.48 -10.80
N GLU A 416 11.87 19.52 -10.44
CA GLU A 416 12.90 19.02 -11.36
C GLU A 416 12.29 18.28 -12.57
N LEU A 417 11.23 17.49 -12.37
CA LEU A 417 10.50 16.84 -13.46
C LEU A 417 9.83 17.85 -14.39
N CYS A 418 9.23 18.91 -13.83
CA CYS A 418 8.62 19.98 -14.64
C CYS A 418 9.64 20.76 -15.47
N LYS A 419 10.91 20.82 -15.01
CA LYS A 419 12.01 21.44 -15.79
C LYS A 419 12.51 20.53 -16.93
N LEU A 420 12.47 19.20 -16.72
CA LEU A 420 13.03 18.23 -17.67
C LEU A 420 12.04 17.81 -18.75
N LEU A 421 10.76 17.66 -18.40
CA LEU A 421 9.76 17.07 -19.26
C LEU A 421 9.02 18.14 -20.09
N PRO A 422 8.61 17.81 -21.33
CA PRO A 422 7.76 18.68 -22.14
C PRO A 422 6.46 19.06 -21.42
N ALA A 423 5.89 20.22 -21.73
CA ALA A 423 4.71 20.77 -21.06
C ALA A 423 3.52 19.79 -21.04
N HIS A 424 3.25 19.09 -22.15
CA HIS A 424 2.14 18.13 -22.27
C HIS A 424 2.27 16.92 -21.33
N ILE A 425 3.50 16.53 -20.93
CA ILE A 425 3.77 15.46 -19.96
C ILE A 425 3.80 16.04 -18.56
N SER A 426 4.52 17.15 -18.35
CA SER A 426 4.68 17.76 -17.02
C SER A 426 3.39 18.32 -16.46
N GLU A 427 2.43 18.69 -17.34
CA GLU A 427 1.11 19.13 -16.94
C GLU A 427 0.34 17.99 -16.25
N GLY A 428 -0.07 18.22 -15.00
CA GLY A 428 -0.80 17.24 -14.21
C GLY A 428 0.07 16.26 -13.41
N ILE A 429 1.40 16.36 -13.42
CA ILE A 429 2.28 15.54 -12.55
C ILE A 429 1.95 15.79 -11.08
N LYS A 430 1.74 14.68 -10.37
CA LYS A 430 1.50 14.66 -8.92
C LYS A 430 2.54 13.78 -8.25
N VAL A 431 3.36 14.35 -7.38
CA VAL A 431 4.29 13.60 -6.53
C VAL A 431 3.70 13.53 -5.13
N LEU A 432 3.30 12.33 -4.74
CA LEU A 432 2.66 12.06 -3.45
C LEU A 432 3.72 11.62 -2.45
N PRO A 433 3.81 12.24 -1.27
CA PRO A 433 4.68 11.76 -0.20
C PRO A 433 4.20 10.38 0.29
N PRO A 434 5.06 9.61 1.00
CA PRO A 434 4.69 8.31 1.51
C PRO A 434 3.53 8.41 2.51
N PRO A 435 2.36 7.81 2.23
CA PRO A 435 1.12 8.05 2.98
C PRO A 435 1.18 7.59 4.45
N PHE A 436 2.01 6.60 4.72
CA PHE A 436 2.25 6.05 6.07
C PHE A 436 3.76 6.04 6.40
N GLY A 437 4.49 7.02 5.88
CA GLY A 437 5.92 7.13 6.09
C GLY A 437 6.66 5.84 5.68
N THR A 438 7.52 5.35 6.55
CA THR A 438 8.32 4.15 6.31
C THR A 438 7.49 2.86 6.20
N ASP A 439 6.22 2.87 6.60
CA ASP A 439 5.37 1.70 6.72
C ASP A 439 4.35 1.56 5.58
N SER A 440 4.47 2.36 4.51
CA SER A 440 3.49 2.39 3.42
C SER A 440 3.22 1.01 2.81
N ALA A 441 4.25 0.21 2.51
CA ALA A 441 4.07 -1.15 1.97
C ALA A 441 3.37 -2.09 2.97
N TRP A 442 3.72 -1.99 4.25
CA TRP A 442 3.06 -2.77 5.32
C TRP A 442 1.57 -2.43 5.42
N PHE A 443 1.20 -1.14 5.33
CA PHE A 443 -0.20 -0.71 5.31
C PHE A 443 -0.94 -1.19 4.06
N GLY A 444 -0.29 -1.19 2.90
CA GLY A 444 -0.86 -1.79 1.68
C GLY A 444 -1.13 -3.29 1.86
N ALA A 445 -0.20 -4.03 2.48
CA ALA A 445 -0.39 -5.44 2.82
C ALA A 445 -1.55 -5.65 3.82
N LYS A 446 -1.68 -4.76 4.81
CA LYS A 446 -2.81 -4.76 5.74
C LYS A 446 -4.14 -4.56 5.02
N MET A 447 -4.21 -3.64 4.06
CA MET A 447 -5.43 -3.40 3.27
C MET A 447 -5.88 -4.65 2.54
N ILE A 448 -4.98 -5.33 1.80
CA ILE A 448 -5.34 -6.55 1.07
C ILE A 448 -5.66 -7.72 2.00
N SER A 449 -5.04 -7.80 3.19
CA SER A 449 -5.33 -8.81 4.19
C SER A 449 -6.79 -8.78 4.67
N ASN A 450 -7.37 -7.59 4.75
CA ASN A 450 -8.70 -7.37 5.26
C ASN A 450 -9.79 -7.49 4.18
N VAL A 451 -9.39 -7.65 2.91
CA VAL A 451 -10.30 -7.85 1.77
C VAL A 451 -10.43 -9.35 1.51
N ARG A 452 -11.63 -9.91 1.67
CA ARG A 452 -11.93 -11.28 1.24
C ARG A 452 -12.30 -11.28 -0.24
N THR A 453 -11.51 -11.98 -1.04
CA THR A 453 -11.95 -12.42 -2.36
C THR A 453 -12.97 -13.54 -2.19
N HIS A 454 -14.26 -13.28 -2.44
CA HIS A 454 -15.27 -14.33 -2.60
C HIS A 454 -15.02 -15.03 -3.94
N HIS A 455 -15.04 -16.37 -3.88
CA HIS A 455 -14.85 -17.29 -5.01
C HIS A 455 -13.52 -17.17 -5.74
N MET A 456 -12.50 -17.82 -5.16
CA MET A 456 -11.65 -18.59 -6.04
C MET A 456 -12.48 -19.81 -6.49
N PRO A 457 -12.78 -19.98 -7.78
CA PRO A 457 -12.93 -21.33 -8.29
C PRO A 457 -11.62 -22.05 -7.93
N PRO A 458 -11.64 -23.38 -7.65
CA PRO A 458 -10.42 -24.13 -7.51
C PRO A 458 -9.56 -23.75 -8.71
N LEU A 459 -8.38 -23.16 -8.47
CA LEU A 459 -7.43 -22.90 -9.52
C LEU A 459 -7.09 -24.26 -10.13
N ILE A 460 -7.69 -24.54 -11.28
CA ILE A 460 -7.14 -25.52 -12.19
C ILE A 460 -5.78 -24.95 -12.57
N ILE A 461 -4.74 -25.45 -11.96
CA ILE A 461 -3.37 -25.16 -12.29
C ILE A 461 -3.14 -25.84 -13.65
N GLY A 462 -3.54 -25.14 -14.71
CA GLY A 462 -3.01 -25.37 -16.03
C GLY A 462 -1.59 -24.83 -16.05
N SER A 463 -0.70 -25.55 -16.73
CA SER A 463 0.73 -25.26 -16.90
C SER A 463 1.06 -23.77 -16.92
N CYS A 464 2.16 -23.42 -16.27
CA CYS A 464 2.65 -22.08 -15.93
C CYS A 464 2.87 -21.10 -17.13
N ASP A 465 2.53 -21.51 -18.35
CA ASP A 465 2.78 -20.76 -19.59
C ASP A 465 1.56 -20.01 -20.16
N GLN A 466 0.40 -20.05 -19.48
CA GLN A 466 -0.83 -19.40 -19.97
C GLN A 466 -1.49 -18.47 -18.94
N PHE A 467 -0.71 -17.64 -18.25
CA PHE A 467 -1.26 -16.42 -17.64
C PHE A 467 -1.26 -15.27 -18.64
N VAL A 468 -2.08 -15.38 -19.67
CA VAL A 468 -2.55 -14.21 -20.39
C VAL A 468 -3.64 -13.58 -19.50
N ALA A 469 -3.23 -12.63 -18.66
CA ALA A 469 -4.15 -11.87 -17.84
C ALA A 469 -5.01 -10.99 -18.76
N THR A 470 -6.30 -11.28 -18.82
CA THR A 470 -7.26 -10.28 -19.28
C THR A 470 -7.26 -9.10 -18.28
N PRO A 471 -7.45 -7.85 -18.73
CA PRO A 471 -7.30 -6.63 -17.89
C PRO A 471 -8.21 -6.54 -16.64
N SER A 472 -9.09 -7.49 -16.42
CA SER A 472 -10.10 -7.48 -15.36
C SER A 472 -9.80 -8.37 -14.14
N SER A 473 -8.62 -8.99 -14.01
CA SER A 473 -8.38 -10.02 -12.98
C SER A 473 -7.16 -9.78 -12.10
N PHE A 474 -7.02 -8.59 -11.50
CA PHE A 474 -6.13 -8.45 -10.35
C PHE A 474 -6.83 -9.02 -9.11
N ARG A 475 -6.60 -10.30 -8.86
CA ARG A 475 -6.99 -10.97 -7.62
C ARG A 475 -5.76 -11.17 -6.76
N VAL A 476 -5.79 -10.70 -5.51
CA VAL A 476 -4.87 -11.19 -4.48
C VAL A 476 -5.13 -12.67 -4.33
N SER A 477 -4.25 -13.52 -4.83
CA SER A 477 -4.41 -14.97 -4.76
C SER A 477 -3.72 -15.52 -3.52
N TRP A 478 -4.50 -16.08 -2.59
CA TRP A 478 -4.00 -16.91 -1.52
C TRP A 478 -3.75 -18.32 -2.06
N LEU A 479 -2.52 -18.82 -1.95
CA LEU A 479 -2.20 -20.21 -2.26
C LEU A 479 -2.43 -21.07 -1.00
N LEU A 480 -3.27 -22.08 -1.14
CA LEU A 480 -3.59 -23.02 -0.07
C LEU A 480 -2.70 -24.26 -0.19
N LYS A 481 -2.29 -24.82 0.95
CA LYS A 481 -1.40 -25.98 1.05
C LYS A 481 -1.88 -27.21 0.27
N PHE A 482 -3.19 -27.38 0.08
CA PHE A 482 -3.77 -28.54 -0.58
C PHE A 482 -3.49 -28.61 -2.09
N GLU A 483 -3.18 -27.49 -2.75
CA GLU A 483 -2.96 -27.47 -4.21
C GLU A 483 -1.51 -27.81 -4.59
N PHE A 484 -0.55 -27.62 -3.68
CA PHE A 484 0.87 -27.90 -3.97
C PHE A 484 1.26 -29.39 -3.87
N LYS A 485 0.52 -30.19 -3.11
CA LYS A 485 0.82 -31.62 -2.92
C LYS A 485 0.61 -32.46 -4.17
N TYR A 486 -0.26 -32.00 -5.08
CA TYR A 486 -0.57 -32.70 -6.36
C TYR A 486 0.47 -32.48 -7.47
N PHE A 487 1.39 -31.53 -7.31
CA PHE A 487 2.38 -31.19 -8.35
C PHE A 487 3.71 -31.90 -8.24
N TYR A 488 4.03 -32.49 -7.09
CA TYR A 488 5.29 -33.19 -6.87
C TYR A 488 5.19 -34.72 -6.96
N GLU A 489 4.00 -35.28 -7.15
CA GLU A 489 3.79 -36.73 -7.30
C GLU A 489 3.45 -37.16 -8.76
N LYS A 490 3.75 -36.32 -9.76
CA LYS A 490 3.69 -36.75 -11.18
C LYS A 490 4.96 -36.38 -11.92
#